data_b76072058fee85a804bdf29f9a6584dd
#
_entry.id   b76072058fee85a804bdf29f9a6584dd
#
_cell.length_a   1.000
_cell.length_b   1.000
_cell.length_c   1.000
_cell.angle_alpha   90.00
_cell.angle_beta   90.00
_cell.angle_gamma   90.00
#
_symmetry.space_group_name_H-M   'P 1'
#
loop_
_entity.id
_entity.type
_entity.pdbx_description
1 polymer ?
#
loop_
_entity_poly.entity_id
_entity_poly.type
_entity_poly.pdbx_seq_one_letter_code
_entity_poly.pdbx_strand_id
1 'polypeptide(L)'
;MTGELPKIQLLVVQPTPFCNIDCRYCYLPDRSSKAMVASETLCNLFTRVFASGWAREWLSVIWHAGEPMVMPIGFYRDAFRMIDRLKPEGLLVTHSFQTNGTLINDEWCEFLREEHVNIGVSVDGPQRFHDLNRRTRSGRGTFDKTVAGIRLLRRHAVEFHVISVLTAASMAAAREMFDFYVSEGIERVCFNVEESEGDHVSESLGGEEAGEAYYRFLSEFWRLSAANPGKIAFIREIEHALKMILRPKEANFYNELVEPFAVTSVDHLGNVATFSPELLGLKNPAYGDFIIGNVNRQSFAEMAESPVLAAMKRDIDAGVALCHERCEYFSVCGGGEPVNKLAENGSFISAETAYCRVHKMRGMDLVLDAIERLSPDASHGWHAARGGELREAIGLPAAE
;
A
#
# COMPACT_ATOMS: atom_id res chain seq x y z
N MET A 1 -11.71 20.65 -15.52
CA MET A 1 -11.99 19.25 -15.13
C MET A 1 -12.54 18.56 -16.36
N THR A 2 -11.87 17.54 -16.85
CA THR A 2 -12.40 16.64 -17.88
C THR A 2 -13.71 16.08 -17.33
N GLY A 3 -14.80 16.13 -18.10
CA GLY A 3 -16.16 15.84 -17.61
C GLY A 3 -16.44 14.38 -17.18
N GLU A 4 -15.42 13.65 -16.77
CA GLU A 4 -15.55 12.32 -16.16
C GLU A 4 -15.76 12.47 -14.65
N LEU A 5 -16.73 11.71 -14.13
CA LEU A 5 -16.98 11.64 -12.70
C LEU A 5 -15.76 11.03 -11.99
N PRO A 6 -15.45 11.45 -10.76
CA PRO A 6 -14.43 10.79 -9.94
C PRO A 6 -14.64 9.29 -9.85
N LYS A 7 -13.59 8.54 -9.58
CA LYS A 7 -13.65 7.08 -9.45
C LYS A 7 -13.09 6.68 -8.08
N ILE A 8 -13.90 6.01 -7.25
CA ILE A 8 -13.45 5.40 -6.00
C ILE A 8 -13.05 3.96 -6.31
N GLN A 9 -11.77 3.66 -6.21
CA GLN A 9 -11.22 2.32 -6.47
C GLN A 9 -10.78 1.63 -5.19
N LEU A 10 -10.18 2.40 -4.28
CA LEU A 10 -9.69 1.93 -3.01
C LEU A 10 -10.33 2.74 -1.88
N LEU A 11 -11.01 2.03 -0.97
CA LEU A 11 -11.58 2.60 0.24
C LEU A 11 -10.84 2.04 1.45
N VAL A 12 -10.06 2.89 2.12
CA VAL A 12 -9.38 2.55 3.36
C VAL A 12 -10.29 2.92 4.53
N VAL A 13 -10.71 1.94 5.29
CA VAL A 13 -11.60 2.14 6.44
C VAL A 13 -10.83 1.87 7.72
N GLN A 14 -10.77 2.87 8.60
CA GLN A 14 -10.23 2.74 9.93
C GLN A 14 -11.33 2.30 10.91
N PRO A 15 -11.40 1.01 11.31
CA PRO A 15 -12.43 0.56 12.24
C PRO A 15 -12.15 1.05 13.67
N THR A 16 -10.88 1.28 13.98
CA THR A 16 -10.40 1.82 15.26
C THR A 16 -8.99 2.39 15.08
N PRO A 17 -8.63 3.50 15.71
CA PRO A 17 -7.23 3.96 15.72
C PRO A 17 -6.34 3.09 16.63
N PHE A 18 -6.92 2.26 17.49
CA PHE A 18 -6.16 1.44 18.42
C PHE A 18 -5.28 0.42 17.70
N CYS A 19 -4.02 0.35 18.12
CA CYS A 19 -3.13 -0.74 17.75
C CYS A 19 -2.58 -1.40 19.02
N ASN A 20 -2.56 -2.72 19.07
CA ASN A 20 -2.05 -3.50 20.20
C ASN A 20 -0.52 -3.56 20.27
N ILE A 21 0.17 -3.08 19.23
CA ILE A 21 1.63 -2.90 19.17
C ILE A 21 2.00 -1.44 18.94
N ASP A 22 3.29 -1.13 19.06
CA ASP A 22 3.84 0.22 18.92
C ASP A 22 5.09 0.21 18.06
N CYS A 23 4.90 0.20 16.73
CA CYS A 23 5.98 0.20 15.78
C CYS A 23 6.72 1.55 15.77
N ARG A 24 8.06 1.51 15.68
CA ARG A 24 8.92 2.69 15.70
C ARG A 24 8.65 3.67 14.55
N TYR A 25 8.41 3.17 13.37
CA TYR A 25 8.18 3.95 12.14
C TYR A 25 6.69 4.16 11.82
N CYS A 26 5.78 3.93 12.75
CA CYS A 26 4.35 4.04 12.46
C CYS A 26 3.92 5.50 12.40
N TYR A 27 3.37 5.89 11.26
CA TYR A 27 2.87 7.25 11.00
C TYR A 27 1.55 7.58 11.71
N LEU A 28 0.77 6.56 12.14
CA LEU A 28 -0.56 6.77 12.70
C LEU A 28 -0.51 7.48 14.05
N PRO A 29 -1.24 8.59 14.22
CA PRO A 29 -1.46 9.20 15.53
C PRO A 29 -2.46 8.38 16.37
N ASP A 30 -2.61 8.71 17.64
CA ASP A 30 -3.66 8.24 18.57
C ASP A 30 -3.82 6.72 18.70
N ARG A 31 -2.78 5.94 18.39
CA ARG A 31 -2.77 4.46 18.46
C ARG A 31 -3.13 3.87 19.83
N SER A 32 -3.29 4.69 20.85
CA SER A 32 -3.74 4.29 22.19
C SER A 32 -5.25 4.43 22.39
N SER A 33 -5.93 5.16 21.52
CA SER A 33 -7.38 5.37 21.60
C SER A 33 -8.13 4.10 21.24
N LYS A 34 -9.02 3.66 22.12
CA LYS A 34 -9.90 2.50 21.93
C LYS A 34 -11.25 2.87 21.32
N ALA A 35 -11.35 4.05 20.72
CA ALA A 35 -12.54 4.42 19.97
C ALA A 35 -12.77 3.43 18.83
N MET A 36 -14.02 3.15 18.54
CA MET A 36 -14.43 2.25 17.47
C MET A 36 -15.43 2.97 16.55
N VAL A 37 -15.41 2.63 15.27
CA VAL A 37 -16.38 3.12 14.33
C VAL A 37 -17.79 2.64 14.69
N ALA A 38 -18.75 3.55 14.68
CA ALA A 38 -20.16 3.21 14.91
C ALA A 38 -20.76 2.52 13.68
N SER A 39 -21.66 1.55 13.89
CA SER A 39 -22.35 0.87 12.77
C SER A 39 -23.14 1.86 11.89
N GLU A 40 -23.68 2.93 12.47
CA GLU A 40 -24.34 4.01 11.72
C GLU A 40 -23.37 4.73 10.80
N THR A 41 -22.15 5.02 11.26
CA THR A 41 -21.10 5.65 10.43
C THR A 41 -20.72 4.77 9.24
N LEU A 42 -20.59 3.45 9.44
CA LEU A 42 -20.35 2.51 8.33
C LEU A 42 -21.53 2.47 7.35
N CYS A 43 -22.76 2.43 7.87
CA CYS A 43 -23.95 2.47 7.02
C CYS A 43 -24.01 3.76 6.18
N ASN A 44 -23.74 4.91 6.79
CA ASN A 44 -23.66 6.20 6.11
C ASN A 44 -22.55 6.22 5.05
N LEU A 45 -21.37 5.70 5.39
CA LEU A 45 -20.25 5.59 4.46
C LEU A 45 -20.64 4.84 3.19
N PHE A 46 -21.07 3.59 3.33
CA PHE A 46 -21.34 2.74 2.17
C PHE A 46 -22.58 3.20 1.39
N THR A 47 -23.61 3.70 2.07
CA THR A 47 -24.78 4.33 1.42
C THR A 47 -24.33 5.50 0.53
N ARG A 48 -23.45 6.37 1.03
CA ARG A 48 -22.98 7.54 0.28
C ARG A 48 -22.01 7.18 -0.83
N VAL A 49 -21.09 6.23 -0.59
CA VAL A 49 -20.19 5.71 -1.64
C VAL A 49 -21.01 5.16 -2.80
N PHE A 50 -21.99 4.32 -2.53
CA PHE A 50 -22.80 3.70 -3.58
C PHE A 50 -23.76 4.70 -4.26
N ALA A 51 -24.36 5.61 -3.50
CA ALA A 51 -25.20 6.67 -4.06
C ALA A 51 -24.45 7.67 -4.93
N SER A 52 -23.12 7.83 -4.76
CA SER A 52 -22.31 8.72 -5.60
C SER A 52 -22.20 8.22 -7.06
N GLY A 53 -22.31 6.93 -7.30
CA GLY A 53 -22.05 6.29 -8.59
C GLY A 53 -20.56 6.32 -8.99
N TRP A 54 -19.63 6.59 -8.04
CA TRP A 54 -18.20 6.67 -8.31
C TRP A 54 -17.48 5.33 -8.11
N ALA A 55 -18.04 4.38 -7.36
CA ALA A 55 -17.67 2.97 -7.36
C ALA A 55 -18.49 2.24 -8.42
N ARG A 56 -17.87 1.80 -9.54
CA ARG A 56 -18.63 1.36 -10.72
C ARG A 56 -18.53 -0.14 -10.99
N GLU A 57 -17.35 -0.63 -11.29
CA GLU A 57 -17.13 -2.04 -11.67
C GLU A 57 -16.64 -2.85 -10.47
N TRP A 58 -15.74 -2.29 -9.73
CA TRP A 58 -15.17 -2.90 -8.53
C TRP A 58 -14.79 -1.83 -7.50
N LEU A 59 -14.81 -2.23 -6.23
CA LEU A 59 -14.38 -1.44 -5.08
C LEU A 59 -13.56 -2.34 -4.16
N SER A 60 -12.32 -1.97 -3.92
CA SER A 60 -11.49 -2.61 -2.90
C SER A 60 -11.67 -1.88 -1.57
N VAL A 61 -12.05 -2.61 -0.53
CA VAL A 61 -12.18 -2.10 0.84
C VAL A 61 -11.06 -2.68 1.68
N ILE A 62 -10.16 -1.82 2.16
CA ILE A 62 -9.08 -2.23 3.07
C ILE A 62 -9.40 -1.77 4.49
N TRP A 63 -9.48 -2.72 5.41
CA TRP A 63 -9.58 -2.48 6.83
C TRP A 63 -8.18 -2.29 7.40
N HIS A 64 -7.86 -1.05 7.76
CA HIS A 64 -6.49 -0.63 8.09
C HIS A 64 -6.48 0.59 9.02
N ALA A 65 -5.30 1.18 9.26
CA ALA A 65 -5.06 2.39 10.05
C ALA A 65 -5.40 2.22 11.55
N GLY A 66 -4.68 1.37 12.20
CA GLY A 66 -4.79 0.78 13.52
C GLY A 66 -4.54 -0.72 13.40
N GLU A 67 -4.98 -1.51 14.35
CA GLU A 67 -4.99 -2.98 14.17
C GLU A 67 -6.43 -3.46 13.97
N PRO A 68 -6.82 -3.84 12.75
CA PRO A 68 -8.20 -4.23 12.49
C PRO A 68 -8.65 -5.46 13.29
N MET A 69 -7.74 -6.40 13.58
CA MET A 69 -8.10 -7.63 14.30
C MET A 69 -8.35 -7.44 15.80
N VAL A 70 -8.26 -6.22 16.34
CA VAL A 70 -8.75 -5.94 17.71
C VAL A 70 -10.26 -5.79 17.74
N MET A 71 -10.90 -5.55 16.59
CA MET A 71 -12.35 -5.60 16.48
C MET A 71 -12.82 -7.05 16.47
N PRO A 72 -14.00 -7.35 17.06
CA PRO A 72 -14.50 -8.72 17.05
C PRO A 72 -14.93 -9.15 15.63
N ILE A 73 -14.79 -10.44 15.31
CA ILE A 73 -15.19 -11.01 14.02
C ILE A 73 -16.65 -10.71 13.68
N GLY A 74 -17.54 -10.76 14.69
CA GLY A 74 -18.95 -10.42 14.53
C GLY A 74 -19.20 -9.03 13.94
N PHE A 75 -18.36 -8.04 14.28
CA PHE A 75 -18.42 -6.71 13.69
C PHE A 75 -18.23 -6.76 12.16
N TYR A 76 -17.26 -7.52 11.69
CA TYR A 76 -16.98 -7.65 10.24
C TYR A 76 -18.06 -8.43 9.53
N ARG A 77 -18.58 -9.51 10.12
CA ARG A 77 -19.71 -10.25 9.53
C ARG A 77 -20.95 -9.37 9.36
N ASP A 78 -21.22 -8.50 10.33
CA ASP A 78 -22.34 -7.56 10.25
C ASP A 78 -22.09 -6.46 9.20
N ALA A 79 -20.87 -5.93 9.15
CA ALA A 79 -20.44 -4.94 8.16
C ALA A 79 -20.54 -5.51 6.73
N PHE A 80 -20.00 -6.70 6.47
CA PHE A 80 -20.03 -7.33 5.15
C PHE A 80 -21.46 -7.60 4.69
N ARG A 81 -22.32 -8.15 5.55
CA ARG A 81 -23.74 -8.33 5.26
C ARG A 81 -24.47 -7.02 4.96
N MET A 82 -24.11 -5.95 5.67
CA MET A 82 -24.68 -4.62 5.41
C MET A 82 -24.23 -4.09 4.07
N ILE A 83 -22.93 -4.19 3.74
CA ILE A 83 -22.34 -3.75 2.46
C ILE A 83 -22.99 -4.52 1.30
N ASP A 84 -23.12 -5.83 1.39
CA ASP A 84 -23.73 -6.67 0.36
C ASP A 84 -25.20 -6.31 0.08
N ARG A 85 -25.94 -5.88 1.10
CA ARG A 85 -27.33 -5.42 0.94
C ARG A 85 -27.42 -4.02 0.30
N LEU A 86 -26.42 -3.18 0.49
CA LEU A 86 -26.42 -1.80 0.02
C LEU A 86 -25.80 -1.63 -1.36
N LYS A 87 -24.88 -2.53 -1.75
CA LYS A 87 -24.14 -2.40 -3.00
C LYS A 87 -25.05 -2.46 -4.22
N PRO A 88 -24.78 -1.66 -5.26
CA PRO A 88 -25.47 -1.77 -6.54
C PRO A 88 -25.27 -3.14 -7.17
N GLU A 89 -26.26 -3.57 -7.95
CA GLU A 89 -26.15 -4.79 -8.77
C GLU A 89 -24.96 -4.67 -9.74
N GLY A 90 -24.17 -5.73 -9.87
CA GLY A 90 -23.00 -5.80 -10.75
C GLY A 90 -21.72 -5.19 -10.16
N LEU A 91 -21.77 -4.46 -9.04
CA LEU A 91 -20.56 -3.98 -8.38
C LEU A 91 -19.88 -5.11 -7.61
N LEU A 92 -18.62 -5.40 -7.96
CA LEU A 92 -17.78 -6.30 -7.19
C LEU A 92 -17.14 -5.52 -6.01
N VAL A 93 -17.40 -5.96 -4.78
CA VAL A 93 -16.74 -5.43 -3.59
C VAL A 93 -15.81 -6.51 -3.03
N THR A 94 -14.54 -6.19 -2.85
CA THR A 94 -13.55 -7.07 -2.23
C THR A 94 -13.12 -6.51 -0.89
N HIS A 95 -12.85 -7.38 0.09
CA HIS A 95 -12.37 -7.00 1.40
C HIS A 95 -10.93 -7.45 1.62
N SER A 96 -10.13 -6.58 2.23
CA SER A 96 -8.76 -6.87 2.59
C SER A 96 -8.46 -6.38 4.01
N PHE A 97 -7.60 -7.10 4.72
CA PHE A 97 -7.03 -6.66 6.00
C PHE A 97 -5.53 -6.42 5.86
N GLN A 98 -5.06 -5.32 6.43
CA GLN A 98 -3.64 -5.14 6.70
C GLN A 98 -3.43 -5.22 8.21
N THR A 99 -2.74 -6.26 8.67
CA THR A 99 -2.60 -6.58 10.09
C THR A 99 -1.14 -6.78 10.50
N ASN A 100 -0.84 -6.54 11.78
CA ASN A 100 0.43 -6.92 12.37
C ASN A 100 0.56 -8.43 12.65
N GLY A 101 -0.48 -9.20 12.44
CA GLY A 101 -0.50 -10.66 12.53
C GLY A 101 -0.50 -11.24 13.94
N THR A 102 -0.34 -10.43 14.99
CA THR A 102 -0.20 -10.93 16.37
C THR A 102 -1.47 -11.47 17.00
N LEU A 103 -2.63 -11.22 16.39
CA LEU A 103 -3.96 -11.62 16.88
C LEU A 103 -4.60 -12.73 16.03
N ILE A 104 -3.92 -13.20 14.99
CA ILE A 104 -4.41 -14.30 14.15
C ILE A 104 -4.55 -15.56 15.00
N ASN A 105 -5.71 -16.17 14.93
CA ASN A 105 -6.06 -17.44 15.58
C ASN A 105 -6.91 -18.30 14.63
N ASP A 106 -7.31 -19.50 15.06
CA ASP A 106 -8.08 -20.42 14.21
C ASP A 106 -9.43 -19.79 13.77
N GLU A 107 -10.13 -19.08 14.64
CA GLU A 107 -11.41 -18.43 14.34
C GLU A 107 -11.25 -17.33 13.26
N TRP A 108 -10.16 -16.54 13.34
CA TRP A 108 -9.82 -15.57 12.30
C TRP A 108 -9.52 -16.25 10.96
N CYS A 109 -8.77 -17.36 10.96
CA CYS A 109 -8.47 -18.09 9.73
C CYS A 109 -9.73 -18.66 9.07
N GLU A 110 -10.66 -19.17 9.86
CA GLU A 110 -11.96 -19.64 9.37
C GLU A 110 -12.78 -18.50 8.74
N PHE A 111 -12.88 -17.37 9.43
CA PHE A 111 -13.57 -16.18 8.94
C PHE A 111 -12.97 -15.68 7.63
N LEU A 112 -11.64 -15.52 7.55
CA LEU A 112 -10.95 -15.02 6.35
C LEU A 112 -11.22 -15.92 5.13
N ARG A 113 -11.24 -17.24 5.33
CA ARG A 113 -11.53 -18.19 4.27
C ARG A 113 -13.00 -18.17 3.85
N GLU A 114 -13.94 -18.15 4.82
CA GLU A 114 -15.37 -18.16 4.55
C GLU A 114 -15.83 -16.90 3.80
N GLU A 115 -15.31 -15.75 4.16
CA GLU A 115 -15.67 -14.45 3.59
C GLU A 115 -14.73 -14.04 2.42
N HIS A 116 -13.79 -14.91 2.00
CA HIS A 116 -12.84 -14.66 0.92
C HIS A 116 -12.07 -13.35 1.09
N VAL A 117 -11.60 -13.09 2.30
CA VAL A 117 -10.88 -11.86 2.63
C VAL A 117 -9.40 -11.96 2.28
N ASN A 118 -8.89 -11.01 1.52
CA ASN A 118 -7.47 -10.89 1.28
C ASN A 118 -6.76 -10.40 2.56
N ILE A 119 -5.58 -10.94 2.87
CA ILE A 119 -4.85 -10.54 4.06
C ILE A 119 -3.39 -10.23 3.76
N GLY A 120 -2.98 -9.02 4.16
CA GLY A 120 -1.58 -8.61 4.24
C GLY A 120 -1.08 -8.69 5.68
N VAL A 121 0.03 -9.36 5.91
CA VAL A 121 0.66 -9.47 7.23
C VAL A 121 1.95 -8.66 7.26
N SER A 122 2.07 -7.78 8.25
CA SER A 122 3.25 -6.96 8.42
C SER A 122 4.35 -7.73 9.16
N VAL A 123 5.43 -8.09 8.45
CA VAL A 123 6.61 -8.75 9.03
C VAL A 123 7.89 -8.27 8.35
N ASP A 124 8.87 -7.81 9.14
CA ASP A 124 10.10 -7.18 8.62
C ASP A 124 11.26 -8.18 8.48
N GLY A 125 10.96 -9.43 8.15
CA GLY A 125 11.97 -10.49 8.00
C GLY A 125 12.32 -11.18 9.32
N PRO A 126 13.58 -11.65 9.51
CA PRO A 126 14.04 -12.32 10.71
C PRO A 126 13.84 -11.53 12.00
N GLN A 127 13.75 -12.24 13.13
CA GLN A 127 13.45 -11.68 14.45
C GLN A 127 14.27 -10.41 14.78
N ARG A 128 15.56 -10.43 14.46
CA ARG A 128 16.46 -9.30 14.78
C ARG A 128 16.07 -7.98 14.09
N PHE A 129 15.46 -8.04 12.88
CA PHE A 129 14.96 -6.86 12.18
C PHE A 129 13.53 -6.52 12.61
N HIS A 130 12.68 -7.54 12.72
CA HIS A 130 11.29 -7.36 13.10
C HIS A 130 11.18 -6.74 14.50
N ASP A 131 11.84 -7.33 15.51
CA ASP A 131 11.76 -6.89 16.90
C ASP A 131 12.52 -5.58 17.18
N LEU A 132 13.34 -5.11 16.24
CA LEU A 132 13.95 -3.78 16.33
C LEU A 132 12.87 -2.68 16.23
N ASN A 133 11.89 -2.88 15.35
CA ASN A 133 10.90 -1.87 15.00
C ASN A 133 9.49 -2.19 15.48
N ARG A 134 9.06 -3.46 15.44
CA ARG A 134 7.69 -3.88 15.78
C ARG A 134 7.65 -4.45 17.19
N ARG A 135 7.28 -3.60 18.14
CA ARG A 135 7.27 -3.92 19.56
C ARG A 135 5.89 -3.72 20.17
N THR A 136 5.63 -4.44 21.25
CA THR A 136 4.49 -4.12 22.12
C THR A 136 4.72 -2.77 22.79
N ARG A 137 3.66 -2.16 23.31
CA ARG A 137 3.76 -0.93 24.12
C ARG A 137 4.65 -1.06 25.36
N SER A 138 4.93 -2.30 25.81
CA SER A 138 5.89 -2.58 26.89
C SER A 138 7.33 -2.82 26.39
N GLY A 139 7.59 -2.56 25.10
CA GLY A 139 8.92 -2.70 24.49
C GLY A 139 9.36 -4.12 24.14
N ARG A 140 8.51 -5.14 24.32
CA ARG A 140 8.81 -6.52 23.94
C ARG A 140 8.62 -6.74 22.45
N GLY A 141 9.47 -7.54 21.81
CA GLY A 141 9.31 -7.96 20.42
C GLY A 141 7.98 -8.67 20.15
N THR A 142 7.56 -8.65 18.91
CA THR A 142 6.29 -9.26 18.45
C THR A 142 6.49 -10.39 17.46
N PHE A 143 7.73 -10.70 17.06
CA PHE A 143 8.10 -11.67 16.06
C PHE A 143 7.42 -13.05 16.24
N ASP A 144 7.57 -13.64 17.43
CA ASP A 144 7.04 -14.98 17.70
C ASP A 144 5.52 -15.06 17.49
N LYS A 145 4.78 -14.01 17.87
CA LYS A 145 3.33 -13.96 17.70
C LYS A 145 2.95 -13.77 16.23
N THR A 146 3.64 -12.88 15.52
CA THR A 146 3.40 -12.64 14.09
C THR A 146 3.67 -13.89 13.28
N VAL A 147 4.80 -14.58 13.51
CA VAL A 147 5.14 -15.82 12.82
C VAL A 147 4.17 -16.95 13.17
N ALA A 148 3.73 -17.05 14.44
CA ALA A 148 2.69 -17.99 14.81
C ALA A 148 1.40 -17.75 14.02
N GLY A 149 0.99 -16.50 13.84
CA GLY A 149 -0.14 -16.11 12.99
C GLY A 149 0.05 -16.52 11.53
N ILE A 150 1.22 -16.28 10.94
CA ILE A 150 1.55 -16.70 9.57
C ILE A 150 1.44 -18.23 9.42
N ARG A 151 1.96 -18.99 10.39
CA ARG A 151 1.87 -20.45 10.38
C ARG A 151 0.43 -20.94 10.49
N LEU A 152 -0.44 -20.22 11.20
CA LEU A 152 -1.87 -20.51 11.25
C LEU A 152 -2.55 -20.29 9.89
N LEU A 153 -2.31 -19.16 9.23
CA LEU A 153 -2.84 -18.89 7.88
C LEU A 153 -2.48 -20.01 6.92
N ARG A 154 -1.21 -20.43 6.91
CA ARG A 154 -0.75 -21.55 6.08
C ARG A 154 -1.45 -22.88 6.42
N ARG A 155 -1.58 -23.21 7.70
CA ARG A 155 -2.27 -24.43 8.16
C ARG A 155 -3.72 -24.49 7.72
N HIS A 156 -4.39 -23.33 7.70
CA HIS A 156 -5.79 -23.19 7.25
C HIS A 156 -5.93 -22.95 5.75
N ALA A 157 -4.82 -22.99 4.97
CA ALA A 157 -4.82 -22.69 3.54
C ALA A 157 -5.47 -21.32 3.20
N VAL A 158 -5.24 -20.31 4.05
CA VAL A 158 -5.61 -18.92 3.77
C VAL A 158 -4.50 -18.29 2.96
N GLU A 159 -4.80 -17.78 1.77
CA GLU A 159 -3.86 -17.03 0.97
C GLU A 159 -3.52 -15.69 1.62
N PHE A 160 -2.25 -15.33 1.62
CA PHE A 160 -1.76 -14.08 2.20
C PHE A 160 -0.53 -13.56 1.48
N HIS A 161 -0.27 -12.29 1.65
CA HIS A 161 1.02 -11.70 1.32
C HIS A 161 1.64 -11.05 2.57
N VAL A 162 2.92 -10.78 2.52
CA VAL A 162 3.58 -10.03 3.57
C VAL A 162 4.03 -8.66 3.07
N ILE A 163 3.98 -7.67 3.96
CA ILE A 163 4.57 -6.36 3.75
C ILE A 163 5.69 -6.19 4.76
N SER A 164 6.90 -5.95 4.26
CA SER A 164 8.09 -5.64 5.07
C SER A 164 8.50 -4.21 4.87
N VAL A 165 8.78 -3.52 5.96
CA VAL A 165 9.45 -2.22 5.92
C VAL A 165 10.95 -2.45 5.96
N LEU A 166 11.63 -2.10 4.87
CA LEU A 166 13.08 -2.19 4.76
C LEU A 166 13.73 -0.97 5.42
N THR A 167 14.64 -1.26 6.33
CA THR A 167 15.54 -0.27 6.93
C THR A 167 16.95 -0.45 6.37
N ALA A 168 17.85 0.49 6.60
CA ALA A 168 19.26 0.37 6.20
C ALA A 168 19.88 -0.97 6.66
N ALA A 169 19.53 -1.44 7.85
CA ALA A 169 20.01 -2.70 8.40
C ALA A 169 19.49 -3.93 7.63
N SER A 170 18.22 -3.96 7.25
CA SER A 170 17.63 -5.09 6.52
C SER A 170 17.99 -5.08 5.04
N MET A 171 18.19 -3.91 4.43
CA MET A 171 18.70 -3.78 3.05
C MET A 171 20.08 -4.40 2.86
N ALA A 172 20.90 -4.48 3.92
CA ALA A 172 22.21 -5.17 3.87
C ALA A 172 22.11 -6.70 3.98
N ALA A 173 20.91 -7.30 4.11
CA ALA A 173 20.73 -8.69 4.49
C ALA A 173 19.76 -9.47 3.56
N ALA A 174 19.81 -9.22 2.26
CA ALA A 174 18.89 -9.81 1.27
C ALA A 174 18.79 -11.34 1.37
N ARG A 175 19.92 -12.05 1.52
CA ARG A 175 19.93 -13.50 1.67
C ARG A 175 19.22 -13.96 2.94
N GLU A 176 19.51 -13.34 4.07
CA GLU A 176 18.86 -13.71 5.35
C GLU A 176 17.34 -13.46 5.31
N MET A 177 16.93 -12.36 4.66
CA MET A 177 15.52 -12.07 4.41
C MET A 177 14.89 -13.15 3.54
N PHE A 178 15.55 -13.53 2.44
CA PHE A 178 15.07 -14.59 1.54
C PHE A 178 14.94 -15.93 2.28
N ASP A 179 15.99 -16.35 2.98
CA ASP A 179 16.01 -17.63 3.71
C ASP A 179 14.90 -17.68 4.78
N PHE A 180 14.63 -16.57 5.45
CA PHE A 180 13.51 -16.45 6.39
C PHE A 180 12.16 -16.66 5.70
N TYR A 181 11.87 -15.95 4.60
CA TYR A 181 10.58 -16.10 3.91
C TYR A 181 10.38 -17.52 3.40
N VAL A 182 11.42 -18.12 2.82
CA VAL A 182 11.37 -19.51 2.35
C VAL A 182 11.13 -20.47 3.50
N SER A 183 11.82 -20.30 4.65
CA SER A 183 11.66 -21.19 5.81
C SER A 183 10.26 -21.11 6.42
N GLU A 184 9.62 -19.92 6.40
CA GLU A 184 8.26 -19.75 6.88
C GLU A 184 7.21 -20.03 5.78
N GLY A 185 7.62 -20.38 4.55
CA GLY A 185 6.75 -20.68 3.42
C GLY A 185 5.91 -19.48 3.00
N ILE A 186 6.52 -18.32 3.01
CA ILE A 186 5.94 -17.06 2.54
C ILE A 186 6.30 -16.93 1.06
N GLU A 187 5.31 -16.92 0.19
CA GLU A 187 5.50 -16.95 -1.27
C GLU A 187 5.27 -15.58 -1.93
N ARG A 188 4.58 -14.67 -1.25
CA ARG A 188 4.22 -13.34 -1.78
C ARG A 188 4.73 -12.26 -0.88
N VAL A 189 5.69 -11.46 -1.37
CA VAL A 189 6.38 -10.43 -0.60
C VAL A 189 6.22 -9.05 -1.22
N CYS A 190 6.05 -8.03 -0.36
CA CYS A 190 6.02 -6.63 -0.71
C CYS A 190 7.04 -5.90 0.18
N PHE A 191 7.85 -5.03 -0.42
CA PHE A 191 8.87 -4.27 0.28
C PHE A 191 8.53 -2.78 0.26
N ASN A 192 8.16 -2.22 1.41
CA ASN A 192 8.19 -0.78 1.59
C ASN A 192 9.58 -0.38 2.09
N VAL A 193 10.04 0.81 1.76
CA VAL A 193 11.21 1.40 2.43
C VAL A 193 10.71 2.15 3.64
N GLU A 194 11.53 2.27 4.70
CA GLU A 194 11.21 3.12 5.84
C GLU A 194 11.07 4.57 5.38
N GLU A 195 9.86 5.11 5.42
CA GLU A 195 9.52 6.44 4.92
C GLU A 195 9.55 7.50 6.04
N SER A 196 9.70 8.76 5.64
CA SER A 196 9.46 9.88 6.55
C SER A 196 7.99 10.26 6.46
N GLU A 197 7.23 10.01 7.52
CA GLU A 197 5.79 10.22 7.56
C GLU A 197 5.33 10.68 8.95
N GLY A 198 4.42 11.63 8.98
CA GLY A 198 3.96 12.20 10.23
C GLY A 198 5.12 12.78 11.06
N ASP A 199 5.27 12.29 12.27
CA ASP A 199 6.37 12.68 13.17
C ASP A 199 7.62 11.80 13.00
N HIS A 200 7.55 10.74 12.20
CA HIS A 200 8.68 9.85 11.94
C HIS A 200 9.58 10.39 10.83
N VAL A 201 10.88 10.47 11.10
CA VAL A 201 11.91 10.81 10.11
C VAL A 201 12.70 9.54 9.81
N SER A 202 12.70 9.13 8.54
CA SER A 202 13.43 7.95 8.09
C SER A 202 14.93 8.12 8.29
N GLU A 203 15.55 7.15 8.95
CA GLU A 203 17.00 7.04 9.03
C GLU A 203 17.57 6.31 7.80
N SER A 204 16.73 5.62 7.05
CA SER A 204 17.15 4.72 5.95
C SER A 204 17.20 5.40 4.60
N LEU A 205 16.47 6.50 4.39
CA LEU A 205 16.43 7.24 3.11
C LEU A 205 17.46 8.36 3.02
N GLY A 206 18.05 8.78 4.15
CA GLY A 206 18.90 9.99 4.24
C GLY A 206 20.32 9.86 3.74
N GLY A 207 20.80 8.67 3.35
CA GLY A 207 22.18 8.45 2.89
C GLY A 207 22.31 8.53 1.37
N GLU A 208 23.42 9.05 0.86
CA GLU A 208 23.73 9.05 -0.59
C GLU A 208 23.73 7.63 -1.19
N GLU A 209 24.05 6.62 -0.38
CA GLU A 209 24.10 5.20 -0.78
C GLU A 209 22.78 4.45 -0.65
N ALA A 210 21.71 5.09 -0.14
CA ALA A 210 20.44 4.40 0.15
C ALA A 210 19.82 3.75 -1.10
N GLY A 211 19.84 4.47 -2.24
CA GLY A 211 19.33 3.94 -3.50
C GLY A 211 20.13 2.73 -4.00
N GLU A 212 21.45 2.77 -3.84
CA GLU A 212 22.33 1.66 -4.22
C GLU A 212 22.16 0.47 -3.27
N ALA A 213 21.94 0.71 -1.97
CA ALA A 213 21.67 -0.35 -1.01
C ALA A 213 20.35 -1.06 -1.33
N TYR A 214 19.30 -0.31 -1.68
CA TYR A 214 18.01 -0.86 -2.10
C TYR A 214 18.13 -1.65 -3.41
N TYR A 215 18.84 -1.11 -4.41
CA TYR A 215 19.08 -1.80 -5.69
C TYR A 215 19.81 -3.13 -5.46
N ARG A 216 20.88 -3.15 -4.67
CA ARG A 216 21.64 -4.39 -4.33
C ARG A 216 20.75 -5.38 -3.57
N PHE A 217 19.96 -4.92 -2.60
CA PHE A 217 19.03 -5.76 -1.87
C PHE A 217 18.03 -6.44 -2.81
N LEU A 218 17.34 -5.65 -3.62
CA LEU A 218 16.27 -6.17 -4.49
C LEU A 218 16.85 -7.06 -5.60
N SER A 219 18.02 -6.71 -6.15
CA SER A 219 18.76 -7.51 -7.14
C SER A 219 19.15 -8.88 -6.59
N GLU A 220 19.74 -8.91 -5.40
CA GLU A 220 20.16 -10.19 -4.77
C GLU A 220 18.94 -11.02 -4.36
N PHE A 221 17.90 -10.39 -3.81
CA PHE A 221 16.66 -11.09 -3.45
C PHE A 221 15.99 -11.72 -4.67
N TRP A 222 15.90 -10.97 -5.77
CA TRP A 222 15.35 -11.47 -7.03
C TRP A 222 16.20 -12.60 -7.62
N ARG A 223 17.52 -12.44 -7.64
CA ARG A 223 18.45 -13.48 -8.08
C ARG A 223 18.28 -14.78 -7.29
N LEU A 224 18.11 -14.68 -5.97
CA LEU A 224 17.85 -15.83 -5.10
C LEU A 224 16.49 -16.47 -5.41
N SER A 225 15.47 -15.67 -5.65
CA SER A 225 14.14 -16.14 -6.05
C SER A 225 14.19 -16.90 -7.39
N ALA A 226 14.87 -16.36 -8.40
CA ALA A 226 15.06 -17.02 -9.70
C ALA A 226 15.85 -18.33 -9.59
N ALA A 227 16.84 -18.40 -8.70
CA ALA A 227 17.61 -19.60 -8.43
C ALA A 227 16.84 -20.68 -7.63
N ASN A 228 15.70 -20.34 -7.05
CA ASN A 228 14.85 -21.24 -6.24
C ASN A 228 13.39 -21.14 -6.69
N PRO A 229 13.06 -21.62 -7.92
CA PRO A 229 11.74 -21.47 -8.47
C PRO A 229 10.65 -22.10 -7.60
N GLY A 230 9.51 -21.44 -7.49
CA GLY A 230 8.37 -21.88 -6.67
C GLY A 230 8.51 -21.61 -5.17
N LYS A 231 9.58 -20.94 -4.72
CA LYS A 231 9.72 -20.54 -3.30
C LYS A 231 9.16 -19.16 -3.01
N ILE A 232 9.44 -18.21 -3.90
CA ILE A 232 8.82 -16.87 -3.89
C ILE A 232 8.11 -16.71 -5.24
N ALA A 233 6.80 -16.65 -5.19
CA ALA A 233 5.95 -16.56 -6.39
C ALA A 233 5.71 -15.11 -6.82
N PHE A 234 5.82 -14.15 -5.90
CA PHE A 234 5.49 -12.75 -6.18
C PHE A 234 6.38 -11.80 -5.38
N ILE A 235 7.00 -10.85 -6.08
CA ILE A 235 7.74 -9.70 -5.53
C ILE A 235 7.07 -8.45 -6.10
N ARG A 236 6.28 -7.73 -5.29
CA ARG A 236 5.45 -6.60 -5.75
C ARG A 236 6.23 -5.57 -6.58
N GLU A 237 7.42 -5.21 -6.12
CA GLU A 237 8.25 -4.16 -6.72
C GLU A 237 8.67 -4.52 -8.14
N ILE A 238 9.07 -5.76 -8.35
CA ILE A 238 9.45 -6.29 -9.68
C ILE A 238 8.23 -6.38 -10.60
N GLU A 239 7.12 -6.92 -10.08
CA GLU A 239 5.87 -7.05 -10.82
C GLU A 239 5.32 -5.68 -11.24
N HIS A 240 5.36 -4.72 -10.34
CA HIS A 240 4.91 -3.35 -10.62
C HIS A 240 5.78 -2.68 -11.68
N ALA A 241 7.11 -2.75 -11.54
CA ALA A 241 8.04 -2.18 -12.51
C ALA A 241 7.85 -2.80 -13.88
N LEU A 242 7.76 -4.14 -13.95
CA LEU A 242 7.53 -4.86 -15.21
C LEU A 242 6.22 -4.45 -15.87
N LYS A 243 5.12 -4.36 -15.09
CA LYS A 243 3.81 -3.91 -15.59
C LYS A 243 3.87 -2.49 -16.16
N MET A 244 4.60 -1.59 -15.50
CA MET A 244 4.75 -0.21 -15.98
C MET A 244 5.59 -0.11 -17.25
N ILE A 245 6.68 -0.86 -17.34
CA ILE A 245 7.58 -0.88 -18.51
C ILE A 245 6.87 -1.51 -19.74
N LEU A 246 6.13 -2.59 -19.54
CA LEU A 246 5.43 -3.32 -20.62
C LEU A 246 4.09 -2.68 -21.04
N ARG A 247 3.64 -1.64 -20.37
CA ARG A 247 2.39 -0.96 -20.70
C ARG A 247 2.43 -0.43 -22.15
N PRO A 248 1.34 -0.57 -22.93
CA PRO A 248 1.23 0.06 -24.25
C PRO A 248 1.48 1.57 -24.17
N LYS A 249 2.28 2.12 -25.10
CA LYS A 249 2.64 3.55 -25.12
C LYS A 249 1.42 4.45 -25.30
N GLU A 250 0.38 3.96 -25.97
CA GLU A 250 -0.89 4.66 -26.22
C GLU A 250 -1.80 4.68 -24.99
N ALA A 251 -1.53 3.85 -23.97
CA ALA A 251 -2.31 3.87 -22.75
C ALA A 251 -1.92 5.10 -21.92
N ASN A 252 -2.89 5.98 -21.65
CA ASN A 252 -2.69 7.08 -20.73
C ASN A 252 -2.23 6.53 -19.38
N PHE A 253 -1.18 7.11 -18.86
CA PHE A 253 -0.75 6.76 -17.50
C PHE A 253 -1.75 7.34 -16.49
N TYR A 254 -2.21 6.49 -15.60
CA TYR A 254 -3.09 6.86 -14.51
C TYR A 254 -2.37 6.61 -13.18
N ASN A 255 -2.09 7.71 -12.46
CA ASN A 255 -1.57 7.62 -11.10
C ASN A 255 -2.72 7.90 -10.12
N GLU A 256 -3.23 6.86 -9.49
CA GLU A 256 -4.35 6.93 -8.54
C GLU A 256 -4.05 7.82 -7.32
N LEU A 257 -2.77 7.97 -6.95
CA LEU A 257 -2.37 8.76 -5.78
C LEU A 257 -2.46 10.28 -6.01
N VAL A 258 -2.56 10.73 -7.26
CA VAL A 258 -2.74 12.16 -7.60
C VAL A 258 -4.18 12.49 -8.00
N GLU A 259 -5.05 11.47 -8.07
CA GLU A 259 -6.46 11.65 -8.44
C GLU A 259 -7.37 11.71 -7.22
N PRO A 260 -8.21 12.75 -7.09
CA PRO A 260 -9.16 12.84 -5.99
C PRO A 260 -10.08 11.62 -5.93
N PHE A 261 -10.29 11.12 -4.73
CA PHE A 261 -11.16 9.98 -4.40
C PHE A 261 -10.70 8.62 -4.92
N ALA A 262 -9.72 8.50 -5.81
CA ALA A 262 -9.24 7.20 -6.27
C ALA A 262 -8.80 6.32 -5.08
N VAL A 263 -8.04 6.91 -4.16
CA VAL A 263 -7.80 6.39 -2.81
C VAL A 263 -8.57 7.27 -1.83
N THR A 264 -9.55 6.69 -1.17
CA THR A 264 -10.39 7.39 -0.17
C THR A 264 -10.20 6.74 1.18
N SER A 265 -9.88 7.52 2.19
CA SER A 265 -9.66 7.07 3.57
C SER A 265 -10.72 7.63 4.51
N VAL A 266 -11.26 6.79 5.37
CA VAL A 266 -12.32 7.17 6.31
C VAL A 266 -11.96 6.71 7.71
N ASP A 267 -11.90 7.65 8.66
CA ASP A 267 -11.61 7.36 10.05
C ASP A 267 -12.85 6.82 10.81
N HIS A 268 -12.63 6.40 12.05
CA HIS A 268 -13.68 5.87 12.93
C HIS A 268 -14.77 6.90 13.29
N LEU A 269 -14.55 8.19 13.04
CA LEU A 269 -15.55 9.28 13.24
C LEU A 269 -16.31 9.59 11.94
N GLY A 270 -15.94 8.97 10.82
CA GLY A 270 -16.50 9.21 9.51
C GLY A 270 -15.88 10.40 8.77
N ASN A 271 -14.77 10.95 9.23
CA ASN A 271 -14.03 11.98 8.49
C ASN A 271 -13.36 11.34 7.27
N VAL A 272 -13.36 12.08 6.17
CA VAL A 272 -12.86 11.62 4.85
C VAL A 272 -11.64 12.41 4.46
N ALA A 273 -10.58 11.68 4.10
CA ALA A 273 -9.39 12.18 3.41
C ALA A 273 -9.24 11.45 2.07
N THR A 274 -8.43 11.99 1.16
CA THR A 274 -8.15 11.40 -0.15
C THR A 274 -6.67 11.53 -0.51
N PHE A 275 -6.27 10.89 -1.60
CA PHE A 275 -4.91 10.73 -2.13
C PHE A 275 -4.09 9.68 -1.39
N SER A 276 -4.04 9.72 -0.06
CA SER A 276 -3.25 8.76 0.73
C SER A 276 -3.85 8.57 2.12
N PRO A 277 -3.82 7.35 2.69
CA PRO A 277 -4.29 7.10 4.04
C PRO A 277 -3.43 7.78 5.12
N GLU A 278 -2.16 8.09 4.82
CA GLU A 278 -1.23 8.76 5.72
C GLU A 278 -1.66 10.20 6.05
N LEU A 279 -2.45 10.84 5.17
CA LEU A 279 -2.99 12.18 5.43
C LEU A 279 -4.06 12.20 6.52
N LEU A 280 -4.67 11.04 6.82
CA LEU A 280 -5.70 10.93 7.83
C LEU A 280 -5.11 11.08 9.24
N GLY A 281 -5.49 12.14 9.94
CA GLY A 281 -4.98 12.45 11.28
C GLY A 281 -3.75 13.36 11.32
N LEU A 282 -3.17 13.72 10.17
CA LEU A 282 -2.12 14.74 10.08
C LEU A 282 -2.70 16.15 10.17
N LYS A 283 -1.83 17.13 10.39
CA LYS A 283 -2.17 18.55 10.39
C LYS A 283 -1.14 19.35 9.58
N ASN A 284 -1.62 20.32 8.84
CA ASN A 284 -0.76 21.20 8.04
C ASN A 284 -1.33 22.64 8.04
N PRO A 285 -0.51 23.67 8.17
CA PRO A 285 -0.98 25.07 8.16
C PRO A 285 -1.76 25.47 6.90
N ALA A 286 -1.44 24.88 5.74
CA ALA A 286 -2.08 25.20 4.45
C ALA A 286 -3.38 24.41 4.21
N TYR A 287 -3.49 23.18 4.75
CA TYR A 287 -4.57 22.25 4.43
C TYR A 287 -5.38 21.82 5.68
N GLY A 288 -5.12 22.42 6.84
CA GLY A 288 -5.79 22.06 8.09
C GLY A 288 -5.44 20.63 8.54
N ASP A 289 -6.47 19.81 8.72
CA ASP A 289 -6.37 18.40 9.11
C ASP A 289 -6.52 17.44 7.91
N PHE A 290 -6.43 17.95 6.67
CA PHE A 290 -6.64 17.23 5.40
C PHE A 290 -8.04 16.61 5.23
N ILE A 291 -8.97 16.88 6.12
CA ILE A 291 -10.33 16.37 6.06
C ILE A 291 -11.12 17.17 5.03
N ILE A 292 -11.66 16.46 4.02
CA ILE A 292 -12.46 17.07 2.96
C ILE A 292 -13.96 17.05 3.26
N GLY A 293 -14.39 16.27 4.26
CA GLY A 293 -15.76 16.18 4.71
C GLY A 293 -15.98 15.03 5.69
N ASN A 294 -17.25 14.73 6.00
CA ASN A 294 -17.63 13.67 6.92
C ASN A 294 -18.87 12.92 6.43
N VAL A 295 -18.78 11.58 6.36
CA VAL A 295 -19.84 10.72 5.82
C VAL A 295 -21.14 10.74 6.63
N ASN A 296 -21.12 11.21 7.88
CA ASN A 296 -22.34 11.35 8.68
C ASN A 296 -23.14 12.61 8.32
N ARG A 297 -22.55 13.54 7.56
CA ARG A 297 -23.17 14.87 7.29
C ARG A 297 -23.28 15.20 5.80
N GLN A 298 -22.33 14.72 4.97
CA GLN A 298 -22.16 15.18 3.59
C GLN A 298 -22.15 14.01 2.60
N SER A 299 -22.64 14.24 1.41
CA SER A 299 -22.46 13.36 0.24
C SER A 299 -21.04 13.52 -0.34
N PHE A 300 -20.60 12.54 -1.14
CA PHE A 300 -19.33 12.66 -1.86
C PHE A 300 -19.31 13.82 -2.86
N ALA A 301 -20.44 14.18 -3.45
CA ALA A 301 -20.56 15.34 -4.32
C ALA A 301 -20.29 16.66 -3.55
N GLU A 302 -20.84 16.82 -2.34
CA GLU A 302 -20.54 17.97 -1.48
C GLU A 302 -19.08 18.00 -1.02
N MET A 303 -18.49 16.83 -0.75
CA MET A 303 -17.05 16.73 -0.39
C MET A 303 -16.15 17.11 -1.57
N ALA A 304 -16.57 16.88 -2.81
CA ALA A 304 -15.83 17.30 -4.00
C ALA A 304 -15.74 18.83 -4.15
N GLU A 305 -16.66 19.58 -3.54
CA GLU A 305 -16.64 21.04 -3.50
C GLU A 305 -15.82 21.61 -2.31
N SER A 306 -15.12 20.73 -1.55
CA SER A 306 -14.32 21.15 -0.39
C SER A 306 -13.19 22.11 -0.79
N PRO A 307 -13.06 23.28 -0.14
CA PRO A 307 -11.94 24.17 -0.36
C PRO A 307 -10.58 23.52 -0.06
N VAL A 308 -10.53 22.63 0.92
CA VAL A 308 -9.33 21.87 1.28
C VAL A 308 -8.92 20.96 0.14
N LEU A 309 -9.89 20.22 -0.45
CA LEU A 309 -9.63 19.38 -1.62
C LEU A 309 -9.14 20.21 -2.80
N ALA A 310 -9.79 21.34 -3.10
CA ALA A 310 -9.40 22.21 -4.20
C ALA A 310 -7.97 22.76 -4.03
N ALA A 311 -7.58 23.13 -2.80
CA ALA A 311 -6.23 23.60 -2.49
C ALA A 311 -5.20 22.46 -2.67
N MET A 312 -5.45 21.28 -2.09
CA MET A 312 -4.58 20.10 -2.25
C MET A 312 -4.40 19.73 -3.73
N LYS A 313 -5.52 19.59 -4.47
CA LYS A 313 -5.46 19.19 -5.89
C LYS A 313 -4.66 20.15 -6.73
N ARG A 314 -4.86 21.47 -6.57
CA ARG A 314 -4.08 22.48 -7.26
C ARG A 314 -2.58 22.32 -7.01
N ASP A 315 -2.17 22.12 -5.76
CA ASP A 315 -0.78 22.07 -5.38
C ASP A 315 -0.14 20.71 -5.74
N ILE A 316 -0.92 19.64 -5.71
CA ILE A 316 -0.53 18.30 -6.23
C ILE A 316 -0.32 18.38 -7.75
N ASP A 317 -1.25 19.00 -8.50
CA ASP A 317 -1.10 19.14 -9.95
C ASP A 317 0.14 19.96 -10.33
N ALA A 318 0.44 21.01 -9.58
CA ALA A 318 1.68 21.76 -9.78
C ALA A 318 2.93 20.90 -9.52
N GLY A 319 2.90 20.03 -8.51
CA GLY A 319 3.97 19.08 -8.24
C GLY A 319 4.09 17.99 -9.30
N VAL A 320 2.97 17.54 -9.88
CA VAL A 320 2.96 16.61 -11.02
C VAL A 320 3.56 17.26 -12.26
N ALA A 321 3.23 18.53 -12.53
CA ALA A 321 3.80 19.29 -13.64
C ALA A 321 5.32 19.44 -13.52
N LEU A 322 5.83 19.69 -12.29
CA LEU A 322 7.28 19.72 -12.04
C LEU A 322 7.95 18.37 -12.32
N CYS A 323 7.30 17.24 -11.95
CA CYS A 323 7.80 15.92 -12.28
C CYS A 323 7.79 15.68 -13.79
N HIS A 324 6.72 16.09 -14.49
CA HIS A 324 6.62 15.95 -15.94
C HIS A 324 7.74 16.73 -16.68
N GLU A 325 8.08 17.91 -16.18
CA GLU A 325 9.13 18.76 -16.77
C GLU A 325 10.54 18.20 -16.54
N ARG A 326 10.80 17.56 -15.39
CA ARG A 326 12.16 17.33 -14.88
C ARG A 326 12.56 15.87 -14.72
N CYS A 327 11.60 14.94 -14.65
CA CYS A 327 11.87 13.56 -14.27
C CYS A 327 11.76 12.63 -15.49
N GLU A 328 12.82 11.93 -15.82
CA GLU A 328 12.87 10.94 -16.90
C GLU A 328 11.97 9.71 -16.64
N TYR A 329 11.66 9.42 -15.39
CA TYR A 329 10.75 8.33 -14.99
C TYR A 329 9.28 8.74 -15.01
N PHE A 330 8.93 9.96 -15.43
CA PHE A 330 7.55 10.44 -15.39
C PHE A 330 6.59 9.54 -16.15
N SER A 331 6.99 9.04 -17.31
CA SER A 331 6.16 8.16 -18.15
C SER A 331 5.75 6.86 -17.48
N VAL A 332 6.48 6.38 -16.47
CA VAL A 332 6.21 5.16 -15.71
C VAL A 332 5.75 5.43 -14.28
N CYS A 333 5.87 6.68 -13.78
CA CYS A 333 5.55 7.05 -12.41
C CYS A 333 4.33 7.99 -12.31
N GLY A 334 4.13 8.90 -13.28
CA GLY A 334 2.99 9.83 -13.33
C GLY A 334 2.96 10.89 -12.22
N GLY A 335 4.11 11.26 -11.67
CA GLY A 335 4.21 12.36 -10.70
C GLY A 335 4.44 11.95 -9.24
N GLY A 336 4.65 10.68 -8.98
CA GLY A 336 5.03 10.17 -7.65
C GLY A 336 3.91 10.16 -6.62
N GLU A 337 4.28 10.18 -5.36
CA GLU A 337 3.39 10.14 -4.20
C GLU A 337 3.34 11.52 -3.53
N PRO A 338 2.19 12.20 -3.51
CA PRO A 338 2.08 13.54 -2.93
C PRO A 338 2.45 13.59 -1.46
N VAL A 339 2.10 12.55 -0.68
CA VAL A 339 2.39 12.51 0.76
C VAL A 339 3.89 12.54 1.02
N ASN A 340 4.71 11.81 0.23
CA ASN A 340 6.17 11.85 0.37
C ASN A 340 6.73 13.23 0.02
N LYS A 341 6.18 13.89 -1.01
CA LYS A 341 6.58 15.28 -1.34
C LYS A 341 6.32 16.23 -0.18
N LEU A 342 5.17 16.09 0.46
CA LEU A 342 4.82 16.91 1.62
C LEU A 342 5.73 16.59 2.82
N ALA A 343 5.96 15.31 3.12
CA ALA A 343 6.74 14.89 4.27
C ALA A 343 8.24 15.23 4.13
N GLU A 344 8.83 15.00 2.97
CA GLU A 344 10.26 15.18 2.75
C GLU A 344 10.62 16.61 2.33
N ASN A 345 9.79 17.25 1.48
CA ASN A 345 10.09 18.56 0.90
C ASN A 345 9.22 19.69 1.49
N GLY A 346 8.32 19.37 2.43
CA GLY A 346 7.42 20.34 3.07
C GLY A 346 6.30 20.88 2.18
N SER A 347 6.14 20.38 0.94
CA SER A 347 5.17 20.89 -0.03
C SER A 347 4.75 19.84 -1.05
N PHE A 348 3.47 19.83 -1.42
CA PHE A 348 3.00 19.10 -2.60
C PHE A 348 3.60 19.65 -3.91
N ILE A 349 3.93 20.96 -3.94
CA ILE A 349 4.56 21.64 -5.09
C ILE A 349 6.06 21.32 -5.07
N SER A 350 6.38 20.08 -5.32
CA SER A 350 7.76 19.62 -5.45
C SER A 350 7.84 18.45 -6.43
N ALA A 351 9.06 18.10 -6.85
CA ALA A 351 9.29 17.01 -7.78
C ALA A 351 9.82 15.77 -7.04
N GLU A 352 11.11 15.59 -7.06
CA GLU A 352 11.80 14.41 -6.57
C GLU A 352 11.89 14.37 -5.04
N THR A 353 11.77 13.16 -4.49
CA THR A 353 11.95 12.86 -3.06
C THR A 353 13.03 11.79 -2.87
N ALA A 354 13.52 11.61 -1.66
CA ALA A 354 14.41 10.49 -1.34
C ALA A 354 13.72 9.15 -1.60
N TYR A 355 12.44 9.04 -1.23
CA TYR A 355 11.62 7.87 -1.55
C TYR A 355 11.59 7.57 -3.07
N CYS A 356 11.38 8.59 -3.91
CA CYS A 356 11.43 8.40 -5.36
C CYS A 356 12.77 7.80 -5.81
N ARG A 357 13.90 8.40 -5.37
CA ARG A 357 15.23 7.95 -5.74
C ARG A 357 15.53 6.54 -5.30
N VAL A 358 15.16 6.21 -4.07
CA VAL A 358 15.48 4.92 -3.48
C VAL A 358 14.54 3.83 -3.98
N HIS A 359 13.24 4.04 -3.91
CA HIS A 359 12.26 2.97 -4.15
C HIS A 359 11.78 2.91 -5.60
N LYS A 360 11.29 4.04 -6.14
CA LYS A 360 10.65 4.04 -7.47
C LYS A 360 11.68 3.91 -8.60
N MET A 361 12.69 4.78 -8.63
CA MET A 361 13.67 4.80 -9.72
C MET A 361 14.51 3.52 -9.70
N ARG A 362 15.06 3.12 -8.54
CA ARG A 362 15.91 1.92 -8.47
C ARG A 362 15.16 0.61 -8.74
N GLY A 363 13.88 0.54 -8.38
CA GLY A 363 13.03 -0.59 -8.77
C GLY A 363 12.85 -0.69 -10.29
N MET A 364 12.67 0.45 -10.97
CA MET A 364 12.60 0.52 -12.44
C MET A 364 13.95 0.19 -13.09
N ASP A 365 15.05 0.80 -12.62
CA ASP A 365 16.40 0.55 -13.12
C ASP A 365 16.72 -0.94 -13.10
N LEU A 366 16.41 -1.62 -12.00
CA LEU A 366 16.69 -3.05 -11.87
C LEU A 366 16.01 -3.90 -12.94
N VAL A 367 14.75 -3.62 -13.24
CA VAL A 367 14.00 -4.36 -14.25
C VAL A 367 14.47 -3.99 -15.66
N LEU A 368 14.77 -2.72 -15.92
CA LEU A 368 15.35 -2.28 -17.20
C LEU A 368 16.71 -2.93 -17.45
N ASP A 369 17.61 -2.93 -16.47
CA ASP A 369 18.91 -3.60 -16.57
C ASP A 369 18.79 -5.10 -16.87
N ALA A 370 17.78 -5.77 -16.27
CA ALA A 370 17.53 -7.18 -16.54
C ALA A 370 17.05 -7.40 -17.97
N ILE A 371 16.17 -6.55 -18.50
CA ILE A 371 15.67 -6.61 -19.86
C ILE A 371 16.81 -6.35 -20.88
N GLU A 372 17.66 -5.35 -20.63
CA GLU A 372 18.77 -5.02 -21.51
C GLU A 372 19.81 -6.16 -21.61
N ARG A 373 20.10 -6.84 -20.50
CA ARG A 373 21.00 -8.01 -20.48
C ARG A 373 20.49 -9.17 -21.31
N LEU A 374 19.19 -9.36 -21.44
CA LEU A 374 18.59 -10.45 -22.22
C LEU A 374 18.63 -10.20 -23.72
N SER A 375 18.63 -8.94 -24.13
CA SER A 375 18.54 -8.58 -25.53
C SER A 375 19.27 -7.26 -25.80
N PRO A 376 20.61 -7.27 -25.98
CA PRO A 376 21.38 -6.06 -26.29
C PRO A 376 20.87 -5.30 -27.52
N ASP A 377 20.23 -6.01 -28.46
CA ASP A 377 19.65 -5.44 -29.70
C ASP A 377 18.15 -5.10 -29.59
N ALA A 378 17.51 -5.36 -28.44
CA ALA A 378 16.05 -5.27 -28.31
C ALA A 378 15.54 -3.90 -27.81
N SER A 379 16.36 -2.86 -27.82
CA SER A 379 15.99 -1.49 -27.39
C SER A 379 14.79 -0.88 -28.15
N HIS A 380 14.18 -1.57 -29.11
CA HIS A 380 13.13 -1.07 -30.01
C HIS A 380 11.87 -1.95 -30.16
N GLY A 381 11.64 -3.00 -29.38
CA GLY A 381 10.56 -3.91 -29.74
C GLY A 381 9.87 -4.80 -28.72
N TRP A 382 9.98 -4.58 -27.44
CA TRP A 382 9.20 -5.36 -26.46
C TRP A 382 7.76 -4.85 -26.43
N HIS A 383 6.84 -5.60 -27.06
CA HIS A 383 5.41 -5.34 -27.00
C HIS A 383 4.74 -6.29 -25.99
N ALA A 384 3.63 -5.87 -25.43
CA ALA A 384 2.83 -6.60 -24.43
C ALA A 384 2.55 -8.08 -24.81
N ALA A 385 2.54 -8.43 -26.09
CA ALA A 385 2.35 -9.80 -26.59
C ALA A 385 3.49 -10.77 -26.20
N ARG A 386 4.65 -10.29 -25.79
CA ARG A 386 5.80 -11.09 -25.34
C ARG A 386 6.04 -11.04 -23.83
N GLY A 387 5.12 -10.47 -23.07
CA GLY A 387 5.27 -10.33 -21.62
C GLY A 387 5.50 -11.67 -20.89
N GLY A 388 4.88 -12.74 -21.35
CA GLY A 388 5.10 -14.09 -20.78
C GLY A 388 6.51 -14.62 -21.02
N GLU A 389 7.03 -14.50 -22.24
CA GLU A 389 8.40 -14.92 -22.59
C GLU A 389 9.45 -14.09 -21.82
N LEU A 390 9.19 -12.79 -21.68
CA LEU A 390 10.07 -11.91 -20.91
C LEU A 390 10.08 -12.28 -19.42
N ARG A 391 8.91 -12.55 -18.82
CA ARG A 391 8.80 -12.98 -17.43
C ARG A 391 9.63 -14.24 -17.17
N GLU A 392 9.50 -15.25 -18.02
CA GLU A 392 10.28 -16.48 -17.93
C GLU A 392 11.79 -16.20 -18.09
N ALA A 393 12.17 -15.39 -19.06
CA ALA A 393 13.56 -15.03 -19.32
C ALA A 393 14.24 -14.29 -18.17
N ILE A 394 13.49 -13.44 -17.43
CA ILE A 394 13.98 -12.75 -16.23
C ILE A 394 13.73 -13.53 -14.91
N GLY A 395 13.28 -14.79 -15.01
CA GLY A 395 13.11 -15.69 -13.86
C GLY A 395 11.87 -15.41 -13.01
N LEU A 396 10.81 -14.83 -13.59
CA LEU A 396 9.51 -14.68 -12.94
C LEU A 396 8.55 -15.79 -13.36
N PRO A 397 7.65 -16.25 -12.46
CA PRO A 397 6.60 -17.19 -12.82
C PRO A 397 5.66 -16.60 -13.89
N ALA A 398 4.89 -17.45 -14.57
CA ALA A 398 3.84 -17.01 -15.47
C ALA A 398 2.87 -16.06 -14.73
N ALA A 399 2.33 -15.05 -15.44
CA ALA A 399 1.28 -14.21 -14.86
C ALA A 399 0.01 -15.06 -14.66
N GLU A 400 -0.56 -15.02 -13.47
CA GLU A 400 -1.89 -15.58 -13.19
C GLU A 400 -2.99 -14.70 -13.76
#